data_aad7cde131377bc8a1fa0ee5775c81c7
#
_entry.id   aad7cde131377bc8a1fa0ee5775c81c7
#
_cell.length_a   1.000
_cell.length_b   1.000
_cell.length_c   1.000
_cell.angle_alpha   90.00
_cell.angle_beta   90.00
_cell.angle_gamma   90.00
#
_symmetry.space_group_name_H-M   'P 1'
#
loop_
_entity.id
_entity.type
_entity.pdbx_description
1 polymer ?
#
loop_
_entity_poly.entity_id
_entity_poly.type
_entity_poly.pdbx_seq_one_letter_code
_entity_poly.pdbx_strand_id
1 'polypeptide(L)'
;MDTYTPANWPIACKMNFGPRAEDGTPIGDAPVRVWEDQLAQVAAAGFTEIDPMDDWIPIAELSPERFEEFRRALDRFGLHVAAISIGRNSVVDREHGERNLATIHATVDRAADLGSTIVNVGFMQALTPPQKDALWFWLADGHHDDPALRPLAVERVRELADHAQRRGLRVSLEMYEDTYLGTPEGAISFLKDVDHPALGINPDIGNLIRLHRPMPKYDVMYDQVLPYANYWHIKNYLRDEDPATGAFFSAPVPLEYGLIDYRTVIRRALRLGYAGPFMTEHYGSDWLGVGATNARYIREVLTQARSLIEGRSTGLGGQEVDRALAGAEA
;
A
#
# COMPACT_ATOMS: atom_id res chain seq x y z
N MET A 1 10.93 20.58 -1.42
CA MET A 1 10.54 19.21 -1.78
C MET A 1 10.27 19.23 -3.26
N ASP A 2 11.04 18.53 -4.06
CA ASP A 2 10.76 18.39 -5.48
C ASP A 2 9.44 17.67 -5.63
N THR A 3 8.42 18.41 -5.94
CA THR A 3 7.08 17.87 -6.12
C THR A 3 7.07 17.11 -7.44
N TYR A 4 6.70 15.84 -7.40
CA TYR A 4 6.45 15.05 -8.59
C TYR A 4 5.47 15.78 -9.52
N THR A 5 5.67 15.61 -10.81
CA THR A 5 4.67 15.97 -11.81
C THR A 5 3.70 14.81 -12.02
N PRO A 6 2.49 15.02 -12.55
CA PRO A 6 1.59 13.91 -12.86
C PRO A 6 2.24 12.83 -13.75
N ALA A 7 3.17 13.24 -14.63
CA ALA A 7 3.85 12.32 -15.57
C ALA A 7 4.88 11.43 -14.89
N ASN A 8 5.60 11.93 -13.89
CA ASN A 8 6.66 11.19 -13.20
C ASN A 8 6.32 10.83 -11.74
N TRP A 9 5.04 10.97 -11.35
CA TRP A 9 4.62 10.53 -10.01
C TRP A 9 4.81 9.02 -9.88
N PRO A 10 5.50 8.52 -8.84
CA PRO A 10 5.70 7.08 -8.67
C PRO A 10 4.36 6.37 -8.45
N ILE A 11 4.01 5.47 -9.35
CA ILE A 11 2.84 4.62 -9.27
C ILE A 11 3.32 3.18 -9.47
N ALA A 12 3.52 2.48 -8.36
CA ALA A 12 4.07 1.15 -8.36
C ALA A 12 3.03 0.08 -8.71
N CYS A 13 3.50 -0.93 -9.40
CA CYS A 13 2.80 -2.19 -9.56
C CYS A 13 3.04 -3.08 -8.35
N LYS A 14 1.98 -3.55 -7.67
CA LYS A 14 2.11 -4.69 -6.76
C LYS A 14 2.52 -5.92 -7.55
N MET A 15 3.62 -6.57 -7.17
CA MET A 15 4.10 -7.80 -7.83
C MET A 15 3.35 -9.01 -7.29
N ASN A 16 2.28 -9.41 -7.95
CA ASN A 16 1.36 -10.44 -7.47
C ASN A 16 1.53 -11.79 -8.21
N PHE A 17 2.77 -12.17 -8.54
CA PHE A 17 3.08 -13.44 -9.21
C PHE A 17 3.11 -14.66 -8.26
N GLY A 18 3.14 -14.43 -6.95
CA GLY A 18 3.24 -15.46 -5.94
C GLY A 18 4.66 -15.96 -5.67
N PRO A 19 4.85 -16.71 -4.56
CA PRO A 19 6.18 -17.04 -4.03
C PRO A 19 6.87 -18.22 -4.72
N ARG A 20 6.27 -18.80 -5.74
CA ARG A 20 6.81 -19.97 -6.45
C ARG A 20 6.71 -19.81 -7.98
N ALA A 21 7.72 -20.33 -8.68
CA ALA A 21 7.68 -20.51 -10.12
C ALA A 21 6.69 -21.63 -10.51
N GLU A 22 6.38 -21.75 -11.79
CA GLU A 22 5.41 -22.75 -12.31
C GLU A 22 5.82 -24.21 -12.00
N ASP A 23 7.12 -24.48 -11.88
CA ASP A 23 7.65 -25.81 -11.52
C ASP A 23 7.65 -26.07 -10.00
N GLY A 24 7.14 -25.13 -9.20
CA GLY A 24 7.09 -25.19 -7.75
C GLY A 24 8.36 -24.73 -7.03
N THR A 25 9.41 -24.33 -7.74
CA THR A 25 10.64 -23.76 -7.15
C THR A 25 10.31 -22.45 -6.41
N PRO A 26 10.81 -22.23 -5.16
CA PRO A 26 10.67 -20.93 -4.51
C PRO A 26 11.23 -19.83 -5.42
N ILE A 27 10.51 -18.71 -5.52
CA ILE A 27 10.88 -17.66 -6.50
C ILE A 27 12.29 -17.10 -6.25
N GLY A 28 12.74 -17.00 -5.00
CA GLY A 28 14.10 -16.59 -4.66
C GLY A 28 15.20 -17.50 -5.22
N ASP A 29 14.90 -18.79 -5.43
CA ASP A 29 15.81 -19.82 -5.95
C ASP A 29 15.62 -20.07 -7.45
N ALA A 30 14.55 -19.51 -8.03
CA ALA A 30 14.21 -19.72 -9.43
C ALA A 30 15.29 -19.15 -10.37
N PRO A 31 15.47 -19.71 -11.59
CA PRO A 31 16.38 -19.12 -12.57
C PRO A 31 16.03 -17.66 -12.86
N VAL A 32 17.04 -16.80 -13.03
CA VAL A 32 16.87 -15.34 -13.26
C VAL A 32 15.90 -15.06 -14.40
N ARG A 33 15.87 -15.88 -15.45
CA ARG A 33 14.93 -15.74 -16.57
C ARG A 33 13.46 -15.70 -16.11
N VAL A 34 13.10 -16.38 -15.00
CA VAL A 34 11.74 -16.36 -14.46
C VAL A 34 11.41 -14.95 -13.95
N TRP A 35 12.34 -14.32 -13.23
CA TRP A 35 12.18 -12.93 -12.80
C TRP A 35 12.10 -11.98 -14.00
N GLU A 36 12.99 -12.17 -14.97
CA GLU A 36 13.03 -11.37 -16.21
C GLU A 36 11.71 -11.45 -16.98
N ASP A 37 11.13 -12.64 -17.11
CA ASP A 37 9.84 -12.83 -17.78
C ASP A 37 8.70 -12.11 -17.05
N GLN A 38 8.69 -12.14 -15.70
CA GLN A 38 7.71 -11.44 -14.88
C GLN A 38 7.90 -9.92 -14.94
N LEU A 39 9.14 -9.43 -14.83
CA LEU A 39 9.46 -8.00 -14.93
C LEU A 39 9.15 -7.45 -16.33
N ALA A 40 9.42 -8.24 -17.39
CA ALA A 40 9.07 -7.86 -18.77
C ALA A 40 7.56 -7.64 -18.93
N GLN A 41 6.71 -8.50 -18.34
CA GLN A 41 5.25 -8.33 -18.36
C GLN A 41 4.83 -7.02 -17.68
N VAL A 42 5.43 -6.69 -16.54
CA VAL A 42 5.12 -5.46 -15.79
C VAL A 42 5.56 -4.22 -16.59
N ALA A 43 6.77 -4.25 -17.17
CA ALA A 43 7.24 -3.15 -18.02
C ALA A 43 6.36 -3.01 -19.28
N ALA A 44 5.95 -4.12 -19.91
CA ALA A 44 5.05 -4.11 -21.06
C ALA A 44 3.64 -3.57 -20.70
N ALA A 45 3.19 -3.74 -19.47
CA ALA A 45 1.95 -3.14 -18.97
C ALA A 45 2.05 -1.62 -18.73
N GLY A 46 3.25 -1.04 -18.88
CA GLY A 46 3.49 0.41 -18.80
C GLY A 46 3.92 0.92 -17.43
N PHE A 47 4.30 0.05 -16.51
CA PHE A 47 4.88 0.46 -15.24
C PHE A 47 6.38 0.76 -15.37
N THR A 48 6.82 1.74 -14.61
CA THR A 48 8.24 2.07 -14.35
C THR A 48 8.61 1.84 -12.89
N GLU A 49 7.61 1.66 -12.04
CA GLU A 49 7.78 1.48 -10.61
C GLU A 49 7.11 0.18 -10.16
N ILE A 50 7.76 -0.52 -9.23
CA ILE A 50 7.22 -1.73 -8.60
C ILE A 50 7.28 -1.64 -7.08
N ASP A 51 6.41 -2.41 -6.44
CA ASP A 51 6.55 -2.87 -5.06
C ASP A 51 6.69 -4.39 -5.10
N PRO A 52 7.89 -4.94 -4.87
CA PRO A 52 8.16 -6.35 -5.06
C PRO A 52 7.53 -7.25 -4.00
N MET A 53 6.93 -6.72 -2.97
CA MET A 53 6.31 -7.46 -1.87
C MET A 53 7.03 -8.76 -1.47
N ASP A 54 7.08 -9.05 -0.20
CA ASP A 54 7.73 -10.26 0.32
C ASP A 54 6.99 -11.56 0.01
N ASP A 55 5.70 -11.46 -0.37
CA ASP A 55 4.89 -12.61 -0.84
C ASP A 55 5.17 -13.01 -2.29
N TRP A 56 5.92 -12.21 -3.04
CA TRP A 56 6.50 -12.59 -4.33
C TRP A 56 7.96 -13.03 -4.14
N ILE A 57 8.86 -12.10 -3.80
CA ILE A 57 10.29 -12.37 -3.68
C ILE A 57 10.80 -11.94 -2.28
N PRO A 58 11.36 -12.87 -1.48
CA PRO A 58 11.89 -12.55 -0.16
C PRO A 58 13.24 -11.83 -0.27
N ILE A 59 13.24 -10.55 -0.64
CA ILE A 59 14.45 -9.76 -0.95
C ILE A 59 15.47 -9.80 0.19
N ALA A 60 15.00 -9.79 1.44
CA ALA A 60 15.86 -9.86 2.63
C ALA A 60 16.65 -11.17 2.72
N GLU A 61 16.13 -12.25 2.15
CA GLU A 61 16.70 -13.60 2.24
C GLU A 61 17.60 -13.95 1.04
N LEU A 62 17.60 -13.11 0.01
CA LEU A 62 18.47 -13.33 -1.17
C LEU A 62 19.96 -13.27 -0.78
N SER A 63 20.75 -14.22 -1.28
CA SER A 63 22.22 -14.12 -1.19
C SER A 63 22.71 -12.84 -1.88
N PRO A 64 23.91 -12.34 -1.55
CA PRO A 64 24.47 -11.17 -2.23
C PRO A 64 24.48 -11.32 -3.76
N GLU A 65 24.81 -12.50 -4.27
CA GLU A 65 24.86 -12.79 -5.71
C GLU A 65 23.48 -12.74 -6.34
N ARG A 66 22.47 -13.35 -5.67
CA ARG A 66 21.07 -13.34 -6.12
C ARG A 66 20.49 -11.93 -6.11
N PHE A 67 20.82 -11.15 -5.09
CA PHE A 67 20.39 -9.77 -4.99
C PHE A 67 20.96 -8.90 -6.14
N GLU A 68 22.24 -9.10 -6.51
CA GLU A 68 22.82 -8.43 -7.65
C GLU A 68 22.24 -8.90 -9.00
N GLU A 69 21.83 -10.15 -9.10
CA GLU A 69 21.08 -10.64 -10.26
C GLU A 69 19.71 -9.96 -10.35
N PHE A 70 19.02 -9.79 -9.22
CA PHE A 70 17.72 -9.08 -9.16
C PHE A 70 17.87 -7.62 -9.58
N ARG A 71 18.88 -6.90 -9.07
CA ARG A 71 19.17 -5.52 -9.48
C ARG A 71 19.39 -5.40 -10.99
N ARG A 72 20.22 -6.28 -11.57
CA ARG A 72 20.46 -6.30 -13.02
C ARG A 72 19.20 -6.59 -13.82
N ALA A 73 18.32 -7.45 -13.30
CA ALA A 73 17.03 -7.72 -13.95
C ALA A 73 16.12 -6.47 -13.93
N LEU A 74 16.08 -5.73 -12.83
CA LEU A 74 15.37 -4.45 -12.76
C LEU A 74 15.90 -3.43 -13.77
N ASP A 75 17.23 -3.23 -13.78
CA ASP A 75 17.90 -2.30 -14.69
C ASP A 75 17.62 -2.63 -16.15
N ARG A 76 17.61 -3.93 -16.50
CA ARG A 76 17.33 -4.41 -17.86
C ARG A 76 15.97 -3.96 -18.40
N PHE A 77 14.97 -3.87 -17.54
CA PHE A 77 13.61 -3.49 -17.92
C PHE A 77 13.26 -2.04 -17.55
N GLY A 78 14.23 -1.28 -17.00
CA GLY A 78 14.01 0.11 -16.59
C GLY A 78 13.00 0.25 -15.47
N LEU A 79 12.93 -0.73 -14.55
CA LEU A 79 12.04 -0.75 -13.41
C LEU A 79 12.75 -0.29 -12.14
N HIS A 80 12.07 0.53 -11.34
CA HIS A 80 12.55 1.03 -10.07
C HIS A 80 11.69 0.52 -8.92
N VAL A 81 12.27 0.38 -7.74
CA VAL A 81 11.55 -0.03 -6.53
C VAL A 81 11.09 1.21 -5.77
N ALA A 82 9.80 1.56 -5.90
CA ALA A 82 9.24 2.73 -5.21
C ALA A 82 9.12 2.52 -3.69
N ALA A 83 8.73 1.31 -3.30
CA ALA A 83 8.59 0.86 -1.93
C ALA A 83 8.80 -0.65 -1.85
N ILE A 84 9.02 -1.18 -0.65
CA ILE A 84 8.94 -2.62 -0.37
C ILE A 84 7.92 -2.85 0.73
N SER A 85 6.85 -3.55 0.39
CA SER A 85 5.81 -3.93 1.34
C SER A 85 6.05 -5.33 1.90
N ILE A 86 5.92 -5.45 3.21
CA ILE A 86 6.05 -6.71 3.95
C ILE A 86 4.68 -7.09 4.48
N GLY A 87 4.15 -8.17 3.95
CA GLY A 87 2.86 -8.72 4.35
C GLY A 87 3.02 -9.77 5.44
N ARG A 88 2.04 -9.86 6.36
CA ARG A 88 1.88 -10.97 7.31
C ARG A 88 3.10 -11.32 8.17
N ASN A 89 3.96 -10.35 8.41
CA ASN A 89 5.16 -10.45 9.24
C ASN A 89 5.06 -9.50 10.46
N SER A 90 3.97 -9.61 11.22
CA SER A 90 3.76 -8.80 12.43
C SER A 90 4.94 -8.94 13.38
N VAL A 91 5.48 -7.80 13.81
CA VAL A 91 6.59 -7.75 14.79
C VAL A 91 6.17 -8.18 16.19
N VAL A 92 4.89 -8.36 16.43
CA VAL A 92 4.33 -8.86 17.71
C VAL A 92 3.67 -10.22 17.55
N ASP A 93 3.93 -10.93 16.45
CA ASP A 93 3.58 -12.35 16.34
C ASP A 93 4.18 -13.11 17.52
N ARG A 94 3.37 -13.95 18.22
CA ARG A 94 3.80 -14.62 19.45
C ARG A 94 4.92 -15.62 19.24
N GLU A 95 4.97 -16.24 18.08
CA GLU A 95 5.94 -17.29 17.75
C GLU A 95 7.10 -16.72 16.91
N HIS A 96 6.82 -15.77 16.03
CA HIS A 96 7.74 -15.35 14.99
C HIS A 96 8.15 -13.89 15.07
N GLY A 97 7.66 -13.10 16.04
CA GLY A 97 7.85 -11.65 16.11
C GLY A 97 9.31 -11.20 16.09
N GLU A 98 10.22 -11.91 16.76
CA GLU A 98 11.68 -11.61 16.73
C GLU A 98 12.27 -11.85 15.33
N ARG A 99 11.93 -12.97 14.70
CA ARG A 99 12.37 -13.28 13.34
C ARG A 99 11.81 -12.24 12.35
N ASN A 100 10.54 -11.90 12.48
CA ASN A 100 9.88 -10.91 11.63
C ASN A 100 10.56 -9.55 11.75
N LEU A 101 10.88 -9.12 12.97
CA LEU A 101 11.63 -7.88 13.21
C LEU A 101 13.00 -7.90 12.51
N ALA A 102 13.75 -9.00 12.65
CA ALA A 102 15.04 -9.15 12.00
C ALA A 102 14.92 -9.14 10.45
N THR A 103 13.89 -9.79 9.90
CA THR A 103 13.60 -9.79 8.46
C THR A 103 13.27 -8.38 7.97
N ILE A 104 12.47 -7.61 8.72
CA ILE A 104 12.14 -6.23 8.34
C ILE A 104 13.40 -5.34 8.38
N HIS A 105 14.28 -5.50 9.37
CA HIS A 105 15.56 -4.79 9.39
C HIS A 105 16.42 -5.09 8.16
N ALA A 106 16.53 -6.36 7.77
CA ALA A 106 17.25 -6.75 6.56
C ALA A 106 16.58 -6.17 5.28
N THR A 107 15.22 -6.12 5.27
CA THR A 107 14.49 -5.49 4.16
C THR A 107 14.76 -3.98 4.07
N VAL A 108 14.89 -3.27 5.20
CA VAL A 108 15.27 -1.85 5.22
C VAL A 108 16.62 -1.64 4.54
N ASP A 109 17.62 -2.50 4.83
CA ASP A 109 18.92 -2.41 4.18
C ASP A 109 18.84 -2.66 2.67
N ARG A 110 18.12 -3.71 2.25
CA ARG A 110 17.93 -4.01 0.83
C ARG A 110 17.14 -2.93 0.09
N ALA A 111 16.14 -2.34 0.74
CA ALA A 111 15.37 -1.23 0.18
C ALA A 111 16.27 -0.02 -0.10
N ALA A 112 17.16 0.33 0.83
CA ALA A 112 18.14 1.39 0.64
C ALA A 112 19.08 1.09 -0.53
N ASP A 113 19.58 -0.14 -0.64
CA ASP A 113 20.46 -0.57 -1.71
C ASP A 113 19.78 -0.57 -3.10
N LEU A 114 18.46 -0.70 -3.14
CA LEU A 114 17.63 -0.59 -4.36
C LEU A 114 17.19 0.85 -4.68
N GLY A 115 17.55 1.83 -3.84
CA GLY A 115 17.13 3.21 -4.03
C GLY A 115 15.66 3.49 -3.69
N SER A 116 14.99 2.56 -3.02
CA SER A 116 13.65 2.78 -2.48
C SER A 116 13.64 3.86 -1.40
N THR A 117 12.49 4.47 -1.16
CA THR A 117 12.32 5.50 -0.12
C THR A 117 11.39 5.07 1.01
N ILE A 118 10.69 3.94 0.85
CA ILE A 118 9.66 3.45 1.76
C ILE A 118 9.83 1.96 2.02
N VAL A 119 9.71 1.56 3.28
CA VAL A 119 9.37 0.19 3.68
C VAL A 119 8.00 0.23 4.33
N ASN A 120 7.05 -0.52 3.77
CA ASN A 120 5.68 -0.58 4.25
C ASN A 120 5.49 -1.86 5.08
N VAL A 121 5.00 -1.71 6.28
CA VAL A 121 4.78 -2.79 7.25
C VAL A 121 3.41 -2.67 7.91
N GLY A 122 2.98 -3.73 8.55
CA GLY A 122 1.74 -3.75 9.33
C GLY A 122 1.79 -4.81 10.42
N PHE A 123 0.63 -5.06 11.03
CA PHE A 123 0.49 -6.08 12.08
C PHE A 123 -0.26 -7.33 11.58
N MET A 124 -0.39 -7.45 10.26
CA MET A 124 -1.00 -8.65 9.67
C MET A 124 -0.22 -9.90 10.04
N GLN A 125 -0.95 -10.96 10.37
CA GLN A 125 -0.40 -12.28 10.69
C GLN A 125 -0.78 -13.29 9.60
N ALA A 126 -0.20 -14.48 9.66
CA ALA A 126 -0.53 -15.56 8.74
C ALA A 126 -2.04 -15.86 8.73
N LEU A 127 -2.59 -16.16 7.55
CA LEU A 127 -4.02 -16.50 7.44
C LEU A 127 -4.36 -17.71 8.30
N THR A 128 -5.46 -17.60 9.03
CA THR A 128 -6.05 -18.73 9.78
C THR A 128 -6.60 -19.79 8.82
N PRO A 129 -6.78 -21.06 9.25
CA PRO A 129 -7.38 -22.08 8.40
C PRO A 129 -8.74 -21.66 7.83
N PRO A 130 -9.70 -21.07 8.59
CA PRO A 130 -10.95 -20.58 8.01
C PRO A 130 -10.77 -19.50 6.93
N GLN A 131 -9.77 -18.63 7.09
CA GLN A 131 -9.47 -17.61 6.08
C GLN A 131 -8.93 -18.22 4.78
N LYS A 132 -8.14 -19.29 4.86
CA LYS A 132 -7.62 -20.00 3.68
C LYS A 132 -8.69 -20.75 2.91
N ASP A 133 -9.74 -21.20 3.61
CA ASP A 133 -10.85 -21.95 3.03
C ASP A 133 -11.97 -21.04 2.49
N ALA A 134 -12.00 -19.77 2.90
CA ALA A 134 -13.01 -18.82 2.46
C ALA A 134 -12.79 -18.39 1.00
N LEU A 135 -13.88 -18.07 0.29
CA LEU A 135 -13.82 -17.52 -1.09
C LEU A 135 -12.90 -16.29 -1.17
N TRP A 136 -13.04 -15.40 -0.19
CA TRP A 136 -12.14 -14.31 0.08
C TRP A 136 -11.73 -14.39 1.54
N PHE A 137 -10.44 -14.31 1.84
CA PHE A 137 -9.93 -14.49 3.21
C PHE A 137 -10.55 -13.54 4.24
N TRP A 138 -10.97 -12.35 3.83
CA TRP A 138 -11.62 -11.36 4.70
C TRP A 138 -13.09 -11.67 5.05
N LEU A 139 -13.65 -12.78 4.54
CA LEU A 139 -14.99 -13.27 4.91
C LEU A 139 -14.98 -14.15 6.15
N ALA A 140 -13.80 -14.50 6.65
CA ALA A 140 -13.62 -15.28 7.87
C ALA A 140 -12.78 -14.51 8.89
N ASP A 141 -13.01 -14.80 10.17
CA ASP A 141 -12.25 -14.18 11.26
C ASP A 141 -10.76 -14.50 11.16
N GLY A 142 -9.96 -13.44 11.28
CA GLY A 142 -8.51 -13.50 11.29
C GLY A 142 -7.92 -13.37 12.69
N HIS A 143 -6.65 -13.04 12.73
CA HIS A 143 -5.98 -12.68 13.98
C HIS A 143 -6.37 -11.27 14.39
N HIS A 144 -6.57 -11.08 15.69
CA HIS A 144 -6.73 -9.79 16.31
C HIS A 144 -5.46 -9.44 17.09
N ASP A 145 -5.02 -8.20 17.01
CA ASP A 145 -3.88 -7.75 17.81
C ASP A 145 -4.22 -7.75 19.31
N ASP A 146 -3.31 -8.28 20.11
CA ASP A 146 -3.44 -8.29 21.57
C ASP A 146 -3.10 -6.92 22.15
N PRO A 147 -4.05 -6.22 22.79
CA PRO A 147 -3.78 -4.92 23.42
C PRO A 147 -2.62 -4.95 24.41
N ALA A 148 -2.35 -6.09 25.06
CA ALA A 148 -1.24 -6.22 26.01
C ALA A 148 0.14 -6.17 25.32
N LEU A 149 0.23 -6.47 24.03
CA LEU A 149 1.47 -6.40 23.26
C LEU A 149 1.70 -5.03 22.60
N ARG A 150 0.75 -4.09 22.72
CA ARG A 150 0.88 -2.76 22.11
C ARG A 150 2.15 -2.01 22.54
N PRO A 151 2.58 -2.01 23.80
CA PRO A 151 3.84 -1.34 24.19
C PRO A 151 5.06 -1.92 23.45
N LEU A 152 5.13 -3.25 23.30
CA LEU A 152 6.18 -3.92 22.53
C LEU A 152 6.10 -3.57 21.04
N ALA A 153 4.89 -3.48 20.47
CA ALA A 153 4.70 -3.05 19.10
C ALA A 153 5.25 -1.64 18.85
N VAL A 154 4.96 -0.71 19.77
CA VAL A 154 5.46 0.68 19.72
C VAL A 154 6.98 0.72 19.78
N GLU A 155 7.59 -0.04 20.70
CA GLU A 155 9.06 -0.13 20.85
C GLU A 155 9.71 -0.62 19.55
N ARG A 156 9.23 -1.76 19.00
CA ARG A 156 9.78 -2.37 17.80
C ARG A 156 9.60 -1.51 16.55
N VAL A 157 8.44 -0.86 16.39
CA VAL A 157 8.22 0.04 15.26
C VAL A 157 9.09 1.30 15.37
N ARG A 158 9.34 1.81 16.59
CA ARG A 158 10.29 2.92 16.78
C ARG A 158 11.70 2.52 16.38
N GLU A 159 12.16 1.32 16.78
CA GLU A 159 13.45 0.76 16.38
C GLU A 159 13.59 0.65 14.85
N LEU A 160 12.55 0.17 14.17
CA LEU A 160 12.50 0.10 12.70
C LEU A 160 12.55 1.49 12.05
N ALA A 161 11.81 2.46 12.60
CA ALA A 161 11.81 3.82 12.10
C ALA A 161 13.17 4.51 12.29
N ASP A 162 13.85 4.29 13.44
CA ASP A 162 15.23 4.71 13.66
C ASP A 162 16.20 4.11 12.64
N HIS A 163 16.06 2.81 12.35
CA HIS A 163 16.91 2.15 11.34
C HIS A 163 16.63 2.71 9.94
N ALA A 164 15.37 2.80 9.54
CA ALA A 164 14.99 3.35 8.24
C ALA A 164 15.51 4.78 8.05
N GLN A 165 15.40 5.63 9.09
CA GLN A 165 15.91 6.99 9.03
C GLN A 165 17.44 7.05 8.83
N ARG A 166 18.20 6.19 9.51
CA ARG A 166 19.65 6.09 9.30
C ARG A 166 20.02 5.67 7.87
N ARG A 167 19.17 4.89 7.22
CA ARG A 167 19.33 4.45 5.82
C ARG A 167 18.73 5.43 4.79
N GLY A 168 18.14 6.56 5.23
CA GLY A 168 17.50 7.54 4.36
C GLY A 168 16.09 7.17 3.90
N LEU A 169 15.47 6.17 4.53
CA LEU A 169 14.11 5.71 4.22
C LEU A 169 13.11 6.17 5.28
N ARG A 170 11.84 5.95 4.97
CA ARG A 170 10.71 6.08 5.89
C ARG A 170 9.99 4.74 6.04
N VAL A 171 9.36 4.54 7.18
CA VAL A 171 8.44 3.43 7.43
C VAL A 171 7.02 3.90 7.18
N SER A 172 6.22 3.09 6.52
CA SER A 172 4.78 3.27 6.35
C SER A 172 4.02 2.19 7.08
N LEU A 173 2.98 2.56 7.83
CA LEU A 173 2.13 1.63 8.57
C LEU A 173 0.84 1.39 7.79
N GLU A 174 0.64 0.19 7.30
CA GLU A 174 -0.55 -0.17 6.53
C GLU A 174 -1.76 -0.37 7.44
N MET A 175 -2.83 0.35 7.14
CA MET A 175 -4.12 0.13 7.78
C MET A 175 -4.72 -1.21 7.33
N TYR A 176 -5.04 -2.04 8.33
CA TYR A 176 -5.54 -3.39 8.09
C TYR A 176 -6.51 -3.80 9.21
N GLU A 177 -7.58 -4.52 8.82
CA GLU A 177 -8.62 -4.97 9.74
C GLU A 177 -8.06 -5.73 10.95
N ASP A 178 -8.69 -5.55 12.11
CA ASP A 178 -8.45 -6.28 13.35
C ASP A 178 -7.03 -6.16 13.93
N THR A 179 -6.27 -5.16 13.45
CA THR A 179 -4.96 -4.79 13.98
C THR A 179 -5.04 -3.47 14.78
N TYR A 180 -3.92 -3.05 15.40
CA TYR A 180 -3.82 -1.71 16.01
C TYR A 180 -4.13 -0.58 15.02
N LEU A 181 -4.03 -0.86 13.72
CA LEU A 181 -4.24 0.07 12.62
C LEU A 181 -5.60 -0.14 11.92
N GLY A 182 -6.50 -0.91 12.52
CA GLY A 182 -7.77 -1.32 11.92
C GLY A 182 -8.86 -0.25 11.92
N THR A 183 -8.58 0.92 12.50
CA THR A 183 -9.43 2.11 12.44
C THR A 183 -8.56 3.37 12.29
N PRO A 184 -9.10 4.47 11.74
CA PRO A 184 -8.40 5.74 11.68
C PRO A 184 -7.87 6.21 13.04
N GLU A 185 -8.70 6.13 14.07
CA GLU A 185 -8.34 6.54 15.43
C GLU A 185 -7.21 5.67 16.00
N GLY A 186 -7.29 4.35 15.77
CA GLY A 186 -6.27 3.39 16.17
C GLY A 186 -4.92 3.66 15.50
N ALA A 187 -4.93 3.87 14.17
CA ALA A 187 -3.73 4.16 13.39
C ALA A 187 -3.07 5.47 13.83
N ILE A 188 -3.84 6.54 14.00
CA ILE A 188 -3.34 7.84 14.46
C ILE A 188 -2.82 7.75 15.89
N SER A 189 -3.53 7.05 16.79
CA SER A 189 -3.07 6.83 18.15
C SER A 189 -1.75 6.06 18.18
N PHE A 190 -1.64 5.00 17.36
CA PHE A 190 -0.41 4.22 17.27
C PHE A 190 0.77 5.05 16.75
N LEU A 191 0.54 5.84 15.69
CA LEU A 191 1.55 6.75 15.15
C LEU A 191 2.06 7.74 16.20
N LYS A 192 1.15 8.31 17.02
CA LYS A 192 1.49 9.23 18.09
C LYS A 192 2.25 8.56 19.24
N ASP A 193 1.93 7.30 19.56
CA ASP A 193 2.66 6.56 20.61
C ASP A 193 4.08 6.24 20.18
N VAL A 194 4.32 5.95 18.88
CA VAL A 194 5.67 5.77 18.35
C VAL A 194 6.42 7.09 18.28
N ASP A 195 5.77 8.19 17.88
CA ASP A 195 6.30 9.56 17.81
C ASP A 195 7.68 9.64 17.11
N HIS A 196 7.71 9.29 15.83
CA HIS A 196 8.94 9.26 15.06
C HIS A 196 8.80 9.95 13.68
N PRO A 197 9.73 10.86 13.30
CA PRO A 197 9.60 11.66 12.06
C PRO A 197 9.71 10.84 10.77
N ALA A 198 10.34 9.68 10.79
CA ALA A 198 10.43 8.77 9.63
C ALA A 198 9.23 7.83 9.51
N LEU A 199 8.20 7.98 10.35
CA LEU A 199 7.01 7.13 10.33
C LEU A 199 5.83 7.86 9.68
N GLY A 200 5.02 7.13 8.92
CA GLY A 200 3.75 7.60 8.36
C GLY A 200 2.75 6.46 8.22
N ILE A 201 1.62 6.76 7.61
CA ILE A 201 0.53 5.82 7.39
C ILE A 201 0.41 5.49 5.90
N ASN A 202 0.17 4.23 5.59
CA ASN A 202 -0.42 3.76 4.34
C ASN A 202 -1.95 3.65 4.59
N PRO A 203 -2.75 4.64 4.12
CA PRO A 203 -4.18 4.68 4.39
C PRO A 203 -4.94 3.72 3.47
N ASP A 204 -4.66 2.43 3.57
CA ASP A 204 -5.33 1.41 2.77
C ASP A 204 -6.75 1.16 3.29
N ILE A 205 -7.63 2.12 3.05
CA ILE A 205 -9.06 2.03 3.41
C ILE A 205 -9.75 0.90 2.62
N GLY A 206 -9.18 0.47 1.49
CA GLY A 206 -9.64 -0.71 0.76
C GLY A 206 -9.71 -1.96 1.63
N ASN A 207 -8.78 -2.14 2.56
CA ASN A 207 -8.81 -3.25 3.52
C ASN A 207 -10.01 -3.20 4.46
N LEU A 208 -10.57 -2.02 4.72
CA LEU A 208 -11.67 -1.85 5.64
C LEU A 208 -13.03 -1.94 4.93
N ILE A 209 -13.17 -1.29 3.76
CA ILE A 209 -14.47 -1.28 3.06
C ILE A 209 -14.87 -2.64 2.47
N ARG A 210 -13.93 -3.59 2.33
CA ARG A 210 -14.25 -4.95 1.84
C ARG A 210 -14.94 -5.83 2.88
N LEU A 211 -14.92 -5.43 4.16
CA LEU A 211 -15.39 -6.25 5.27
C LEU A 211 -16.92 -6.32 5.30
N HIS A 212 -17.47 -7.50 5.62
CA HIS A 212 -18.90 -7.74 5.75
C HIS A 212 -19.41 -7.37 7.15
N ARG A 213 -19.15 -6.12 7.53
CA ARG A 213 -19.63 -5.51 8.78
C ARG A 213 -19.81 -4.00 8.59
N PRO A 214 -20.61 -3.32 9.43
CA PRO A 214 -20.75 -1.87 9.37
C PRO A 214 -19.40 -1.16 9.46
N MET A 215 -19.20 -0.17 8.60
CA MET A 215 -17.97 0.64 8.54
C MET A 215 -18.32 2.13 8.46
N PRO A 216 -17.49 3.02 9.01
CA PRO A 216 -17.61 4.45 8.75
C PRO A 216 -17.52 4.73 7.24
N LYS A 217 -18.07 5.87 6.81
CA LYS A 217 -17.92 6.30 5.42
C LYS A 217 -16.44 6.47 5.06
N TYR A 218 -16.04 6.05 3.86
CA TYR A 218 -14.64 6.09 3.42
C TYR A 218 -14.05 7.50 3.43
N ASP A 219 -14.85 8.52 3.08
CA ASP A 219 -14.45 9.92 3.07
C ASP A 219 -14.10 10.42 4.47
N VAL A 220 -14.91 10.07 5.48
CA VAL A 220 -14.63 10.37 6.90
C VAL A 220 -13.35 9.68 7.37
N MET A 221 -13.11 8.42 6.96
CA MET A 221 -11.88 7.71 7.31
C MET A 221 -10.65 8.36 6.68
N TYR A 222 -10.73 8.70 5.39
CA TYR A 222 -9.61 9.39 4.71
C TYR A 222 -9.31 10.76 5.30
N ASP A 223 -10.32 11.52 5.70
CA ASP A 223 -10.13 12.84 6.31
C ASP A 223 -9.24 12.82 7.54
N GLN A 224 -9.35 11.76 8.31
CA GLN A 224 -8.57 11.60 9.52
C GLN A 224 -7.11 11.20 9.22
N VAL A 225 -6.88 10.28 8.26
CA VAL A 225 -5.56 9.64 8.08
C VAL A 225 -4.68 10.26 7.00
N LEU A 226 -5.25 10.93 5.99
CA LEU A 226 -4.48 11.54 4.90
C LEU A 226 -3.39 12.52 5.36
N PRO A 227 -3.56 13.32 6.43
CA PRO A 227 -2.49 14.19 6.93
C PRO A 227 -1.21 13.45 7.35
N TYR A 228 -1.30 12.14 7.60
CA TYR A 228 -0.20 11.28 8.05
C TYR A 228 0.32 10.34 6.96
N ALA A 229 -0.28 10.39 5.76
CA ALA A 229 0.06 9.47 4.69
C ALA A 229 1.44 9.76 4.10
N ASN A 230 2.26 8.71 3.95
CA ASN A 230 3.56 8.78 3.29
C ASN A 230 3.75 7.75 2.18
N TYR A 231 2.88 6.77 2.09
CA TYR A 231 2.73 5.76 1.04
C TYR A 231 1.26 5.39 0.92
N TRP A 232 0.80 4.88 -0.22
CA TRP A 232 -0.62 4.60 -0.37
C TRP A 232 -0.90 3.41 -1.29
N HIS A 233 -1.36 2.30 -0.72
CA HIS A 233 -1.97 1.21 -1.46
C HIS A 233 -3.37 1.63 -1.91
N ILE A 234 -3.61 1.57 -3.21
CA ILE A 234 -4.88 1.96 -3.81
C ILE A 234 -5.55 0.76 -4.43
N LYS A 235 -6.72 0.41 -3.92
CA LYS A 235 -7.63 -0.61 -4.42
C LYS A 235 -9.08 -0.23 -4.14
N ASN A 236 -10.01 -0.78 -4.89
CA ASN A 236 -11.43 -0.47 -4.71
C ASN A 236 -12.29 -1.73 -4.75
N TYR A 237 -13.46 -1.62 -4.15
CA TYR A 237 -14.44 -2.69 -4.07
C TYR A 237 -15.82 -2.13 -4.40
N LEU A 238 -16.62 -2.90 -5.15
CA LEU A 238 -18.06 -2.79 -5.01
C LEU A 238 -18.41 -3.17 -3.58
N ARG A 239 -19.32 -2.44 -2.98
CA ARG A 239 -19.88 -2.76 -1.67
C ARG A 239 -21.35 -2.41 -1.65
N ASP A 240 -22.13 -3.33 -1.16
CA ASP A 240 -23.55 -3.12 -0.92
C ASP A 240 -23.94 -3.71 0.43
N GLU A 241 -25.00 -3.17 1.03
CA GLU A 241 -25.52 -3.57 2.32
C GLU A 241 -27.04 -3.58 2.24
N ASP A 242 -27.66 -4.68 2.62
CA ASP A 242 -29.11 -4.75 2.80
C ASP A 242 -29.46 -4.45 4.28
N PRO A 243 -29.98 -3.26 4.57
CA PRO A 243 -30.32 -2.88 5.95
C PRO A 243 -31.45 -3.74 6.55
N ALA A 244 -32.26 -4.38 5.71
CA ALA A 244 -33.36 -5.21 6.20
C ALA A 244 -32.92 -6.57 6.70
N THR A 245 -31.87 -7.14 6.11
CA THR A 245 -31.34 -8.46 6.46
C THR A 245 -29.97 -8.39 7.16
N GLY A 246 -29.27 -7.26 7.07
CA GLY A 246 -27.87 -7.12 7.51
C GLY A 246 -26.88 -7.88 6.62
N ALA A 247 -27.29 -8.26 5.41
CA ALA A 247 -26.40 -8.91 4.46
C ALA A 247 -25.45 -7.91 3.80
N PHE A 248 -24.22 -8.33 3.56
CA PHE A 248 -23.20 -7.56 2.87
C PHE A 248 -22.73 -8.27 1.61
N PHE A 249 -22.38 -7.47 0.62
CA PHE A 249 -21.65 -7.91 -0.57
C PHE A 249 -20.44 -7.03 -0.77
N SER A 250 -19.30 -7.63 -1.10
CA SER A 250 -18.12 -6.90 -1.57
C SER A 250 -17.38 -7.70 -2.64
N ALA A 251 -16.87 -7.02 -3.67
CA ALA A 251 -16.03 -7.63 -4.68
C ALA A 251 -14.99 -6.63 -5.17
N PRO A 252 -13.73 -7.06 -5.42
CA PRO A 252 -12.70 -6.19 -5.96
C PRO A 252 -13.07 -5.75 -7.37
N VAL A 253 -12.83 -4.46 -7.67
CA VAL A 253 -13.08 -3.84 -8.97
C VAL A 253 -11.99 -2.83 -9.31
N PRO A 254 -11.83 -2.42 -10.59
CA PRO A 254 -11.03 -1.26 -10.95
C PRO A 254 -11.43 -0.02 -10.16
N LEU A 255 -10.51 0.92 -9.96
CA LEU A 255 -10.72 2.11 -9.10
C LEU A 255 -11.97 2.91 -9.46
N GLU A 256 -12.28 3.01 -10.76
CA GLU A 256 -13.39 3.81 -11.29
C GLU A 256 -14.78 3.26 -10.94
N TYR A 257 -14.87 1.98 -10.56
CA TYR A 257 -16.16 1.27 -10.40
C TYR A 257 -16.52 0.93 -8.95
N GLY A 258 -15.63 1.25 -8.00
CA GLY A 258 -15.87 0.88 -6.61
C GLY A 258 -16.51 1.98 -5.77
N LEU A 259 -16.65 1.70 -4.48
CA LEU A 259 -17.28 2.58 -3.49
C LEU A 259 -16.51 3.89 -3.29
N ILE A 260 -15.17 3.83 -3.33
CA ILE A 260 -14.31 5.00 -3.07
C ILE A 260 -14.23 5.87 -4.33
N ASP A 261 -14.64 7.14 -4.22
CA ASP A 261 -14.37 8.15 -5.24
C ASP A 261 -12.92 8.65 -5.11
N TYR A 262 -12.00 7.97 -5.77
CA TYR A 262 -10.58 8.34 -5.76
C TYR A 262 -10.29 9.68 -6.43
N ARG A 263 -11.15 10.19 -7.32
CA ARG A 263 -10.96 11.56 -7.87
C ARG A 263 -11.04 12.60 -6.76
N THR A 264 -12.01 12.46 -5.88
CA THR A 264 -12.18 13.36 -4.74
C THR A 264 -11.10 13.15 -3.68
N VAL A 265 -10.81 11.89 -3.33
CA VAL A 265 -9.86 11.57 -2.25
C VAL A 265 -8.42 11.95 -2.63
N ILE A 266 -7.96 11.65 -3.85
CA ILE A 266 -6.61 12.02 -4.32
C ILE A 266 -6.46 13.54 -4.38
N ARG A 267 -7.47 14.28 -4.90
CA ARG A 267 -7.43 15.75 -4.90
C ARG A 267 -7.32 16.33 -3.50
N ARG A 268 -7.98 15.70 -2.52
CA ARG A 268 -7.89 16.09 -1.11
C ARG A 268 -6.50 15.80 -0.54
N ALA A 269 -5.94 14.62 -0.80
CA ALA A 269 -4.59 14.26 -0.38
C ALA A 269 -3.54 15.26 -0.90
N LEU A 270 -3.62 15.66 -2.18
CA LEU A 270 -2.72 16.65 -2.77
C LEU A 270 -2.84 18.03 -2.10
N ARG A 271 -4.04 18.46 -1.73
CA ARG A 271 -4.24 19.71 -0.97
C ARG A 271 -3.63 19.66 0.43
N LEU A 272 -3.59 18.47 1.03
CA LEU A 272 -2.95 18.24 2.33
C LEU A 272 -1.44 18.03 2.22
N GLY A 273 -0.87 18.10 1.00
CA GLY A 273 0.56 17.99 0.76
C GLY A 273 1.08 16.57 0.58
N TYR A 274 0.20 15.60 0.28
CA TYR A 274 0.64 14.25 -0.05
C TYR A 274 1.63 14.26 -1.21
N ALA A 275 2.79 13.64 -1.02
CA ALA A 275 3.87 13.54 -1.99
C ALA A 275 4.52 12.14 -1.98
N GLY A 276 3.84 11.14 -1.45
CA GLY A 276 4.30 9.75 -1.43
C GLY A 276 4.00 9.01 -2.74
N PRO A 277 4.60 7.83 -2.95
CA PRO A 277 4.24 6.94 -4.03
C PRO A 277 2.82 6.36 -3.84
N PHE A 278 2.19 5.98 -4.96
CA PHE A 278 1.03 5.09 -4.95
C PHE A 278 1.46 3.67 -5.31
N MET A 279 0.72 2.67 -4.85
CA MET A 279 0.79 1.30 -5.35
C MET A 279 -0.59 0.84 -5.78
N THR A 280 -0.72 0.37 -7.02
CA THR A 280 -1.96 -0.25 -7.49
C THR A 280 -2.03 -1.70 -7.02
N GLU A 281 -3.09 -2.01 -6.29
CA GLU A 281 -3.37 -3.36 -5.83
C GLU A 281 -4.74 -3.81 -6.34
N HIS A 282 -4.81 -5.08 -6.78
CA HIS A 282 -6.08 -5.68 -7.18
C HIS A 282 -6.10 -7.17 -6.85
N TYR A 283 -7.23 -7.63 -6.34
CA TYR A 283 -7.53 -9.05 -6.18
C TYR A 283 -8.39 -9.51 -7.34
N GLY A 284 -7.92 -10.49 -8.09
CA GLY A 284 -8.61 -11.02 -9.25
C GLY A 284 -7.66 -11.67 -10.24
N SER A 285 -8.19 -12.27 -11.31
CA SER A 285 -7.39 -13.06 -12.27
C SER A 285 -6.44 -12.23 -13.14
N ASP A 286 -6.87 -11.05 -13.60
CA ASP A 286 -6.05 -10.13 -14.41
C ASP A 286 -5.58 -8.94 -13.56
N TRP A 287 -4.88 -9.24 -12.45
CA TRP A 287 -4.39 -8.24 -11.52
C TRP A 287 -3.47 -7.21 -12.19
N LEU A 288 -2.64 -7.63 -13.18
CA LEU A 288 -1.71 -6.76 -13.89
C LEU A 288 -2.44 -5.81 -14.83
N GLY A 289 -3.39 -6.30 -15.62
CA GLY A 289 -4.18 -5.49 -16.54
C GLY A 289 -5.04 -4.46 -15.81
N VAL A 290 -5.66 -4.87 -14.69
CA VAL A 290 -6.41 -3.94 -13.82
C VAL A 290 -5.47 -2.96 -13.15
N GLY A 291 -4.32 -3.40 -12.66
CA GLY A 291 -3.29 -2.53 -12.08
C GLY A 291 -2.84 -1.44 -13.06
N ALA A 292 -2.57 -1.80 -14.31
CA ALA A 292 -2.21 -0.85 -15.37
C ALA A 292 -3.34 0.15 -15.68
N THR A 293 -4.60 -0.31 -15.68
CA THR A 293 -5.77 0.57 -15.82
C THR A 293 -5.87 1.54 -14.67
N ASN A 294 -5.71 1.06 -13.45
CA ASN A 294 -5.70 1.89 -12.24
C ASN A 294 -4.58 2.92 -12.26
N ALA A 295 -3.38 2.57 -12.72
CA ALA A 295 -2.26 3.50 -12.83
C ALA A 295 -2.56 4.64 -13.84
N ARG A 296 -3.18 4.33 -14.98
CA ARG A 296 -3.63 5.36 -15.95
C ARG A 296 -4.69 6.28 -15.34
N TYR A 297 -5.67 5.72 -14.62
CA TYR A 297 -6.69 6.48 -13.92
C TYR A 297 -6.08 7.44 -12.89
N ILE A 298 -5.14 6.97 -12.06
CA ILE A 298 -4.44 7.81 -11.06
C ILE A 298 -3.72 8.97 -11.77
N ARG A 299 -2.98 8.71 -12.87
CA ARG A 299 -2.29 9.76 -13.64
C ARG A 299 -3.25 10.80 -14.21
N GLU A 300 -4.41 10.36 -14.70
CA GLU A 300 -5.46 11.28 -15.17
C GLU A 300 -5.96 12.17 -14.02
N VAL A 301 -6.26 11.57 -12.87
CA VAL A 301 -6.72 12.31 -11.68
C VAL A 301 -5.67 13.32 -11.20
N LEU A 302 -4.39 12.93 -11.15
CA LEU A 302 -3.27 13.80 -10.78
C LEU A 302 -3.16 14.99 -11.76
N THR A 303 -3.30 14.75 -13.06
CA THR A 303 -3.25 15.79 -14.10
C THR A 303 -4.39 16.79 -13.93
N GLN A 304 -5.62 16.31 -13.73
CA GLN A 304 -6.79 17.16 -13.52
C GLN A 304 -6.69 17.96 -12.21
N ALA A 305 -6.23 17.30 -11.13
CA ALA A 305 -6.06 17.96 -9.84
C ALA A 305 -5.05 19.11 -9.90
N ARG A 306 -3.92 18.89 -10.56
CA ARG A 306 -2.88 19.92 -10.70
C ARG A 306 -3.38 21.13 -11.48
N SER A 307 -4.05 20.91 -12.62
CA SER A 307 -4.65 22.00 -13.40
C SER A 307 -5.62 22.85 -12.58
N LEU A 308 -6.43 22.22 -11.71
CA LEU A 308 -7.35 22.92 -10.83
C LEU A 308 -6.61 23.73 -9.74
N ILE A 309 -5.53 23.21 -9.19
CA ILE A 309 -4.72 23.89 -8.18
C ILE A 309 -3.97 25.09 -8.81
N GLU A 310 -3.37 24.89 -9.98
CA GLU A 310 -2.64 25.93 -10.71
C GLU A 310 -3.59 27.02 -11.24
N GLY A 311 -4.78 26.67 -11.73
CA GLY A 311 -5.83 27.60 -12.14
C GLY A 311 -6.30 28.52 -11.02
N ARG A 312 -6.31 28.05 -9.79
CA ARG A 312 -6.58 28.87 -8.60
C ARG A 312 -5.46 29.86 -8.29
N SER A 313 -4.21 29.46 -8.50
CA SER A 313 -3.05 30.31 -8.24
C SER A 313 -2.92 31.47 -9.26
N THR A 314 -3.49 31.32 -10.46
CA THR A 314 -3.49 32.34 -11.54
C THR A 314 -4.64 33.34 -11.45
N GLY A 315 -5.47 33.31 -10.40
CA GLY A 315 -6.51 34.30 -10.15
C GLY A 315 -7.75 34.20 -11.04
N LEU A 316 -7.87 33.15 -11.85
CA LEU A 316 -9.09 32.85 -12.59
C LEU A 316 -10.15 32.28 -11.67
N GLY A 317 -10.97 33.12 -11.04
CA GLY A 317 -12.24 32.74 -10.43
C GLY A 317 -12.14 31.87 -9.17
N GLY A 318 -11.24 32.17 -8.22
CA GLY A 318 -11.11 31.41 -6.95
C GLY A 318 -12.42 31.19 -6.18
N GLN A 319 -13.36 32.15 -6.30
CA GLN A 319 -14.69 32.05 -5.66
C GLN A 319 -15.66 31.09 -6.39
N GLU A 320 -15.55 30.94 -7.72
CA GLU A 320 -16.42 30.04 -8.49
C GLU A 320 -15.98 28.58 -8.36
N VAL A 321 -14.67 28.33 -8.32
CA VAL A 321 -14.13 26.97 -8.12
C VAL A 321 -14.36 26.49 -6.69
N ASP A 322 -14.28 27.38 -5.70
CA ASP A 322 -14.60 27.04 -4.30
C ASP A 322 -16.10 26.75 -4.12
N ARG A 323 -16.98 27.45 -4.84
CA ARG A 323 -18.43 27.14 -4.85
C ARG A 323 -18.76 25.81 -5.55
N ALA A 324 -18.09 25.52 -6.68
CA ALA A 324 -18.30 24.25 -7.38
C ALA A 324 -17.81 23.04 -6.59
N LEU A 325 -16.79 23.22 -5.73
CA LEU A 325 -16.25 22.17 -4.87
C LEU A 325 -16.98 22.05 -3.53
N ALA A 326 -17.53 23.16 -3.01
CA ALA A 326 -18.40 23.16 -1.83
C ALA A 326 -19.83 22.69 -2.14
N GLY A 327 -20.30 22.87 -3.38
CA GLY A 327 -21.59 22.37 -3.85
C GLY A 327 -21.64 20.89 -4.16
N ALA A 328 -20.51 20.18 -4.14
CA ALA A 328 -20.43 18.73 -4.24
C ALA A 328 -20.39 18.04 -2.86
N GLU A 329 -20.46 18.82 -1.78
CA GLU A 329 -20.48 18.37 -0.38
C GLU A 329 -21.89 18.55 0.26
N ALA A 330 -22.94 18.87 -0.52
CA ALA A 330 -24.32 19.05 -0.04
C ALA A 330 -25.23 17.89 -0.45
#